data_7ae825394a0de35e274fe9546086cb35
#
_entry.id   7ae825394a0de35e274fe9546086cb35
#
_cell.length_a   1.000
_cell.length_b   1.000
_cell.length_c   1.000
_cell.angle_alpha   90.00
_cell.angle_beta   90.00
_cell.angle_gamma   90.00
#
_symmetry.space_group_name_H-M   'P 1'
#
loop_
_entity.id
_entity.type
_entity.pdbx_description
1 polymer ?
#
loop_
_entity_poly.entity_id
_entity_poly.type
_entity_poly.pdbx_seq_one_letter_code
_entity_poly.pdbx_strand_id
1 'polypeptide(L)'
;MGRIDFTGQVAIVTGAGGGLGSAYCKELARRGAAVVVNDLGGSTTGEGGSSDYADRVVAEIRAEGGRAVASYDTVATETGGAAIVQAALDNFGRIDIVISNAGNQRNRPFGDFTAEDIEAVHAVHVKGAFFLTQPAYRAMVSQGYGRIVLVGSQSGIFGNPIRANYGAAKTAMIGLMNVIAQEAPDGIAVNCLFPNATGGRLGGKPGDVRPDAEFLAAAGARTRHYLPGMDPSFVVPLACYLASRACATSQNMYSVLGGKYSRIFVGLTEGWYCPGATAPTLEDMVEHLTQIDDRAHYAVPLSGLDEMDTVLAAQQRLTVRSGA
;
A
#
# COMPACT_ATOMS: atom_id res chain seq x y z
N MET A 1 17.74 -14.78 -16.27
CA MET A 1 17.25 -13.37 -16.10
C MET A 1 18.43 -12.50 -15.68
N GLY A 2 18.62 -11.32 -16.30
CA GLY A 2 19.66 -10.37 -15.87
C GLY A 2 19.34 -9.78 -14.49
N ARG A 3 20.35 -9.19 -13.85
CA ARG A 3 20.20 -8.44 -12.59
C ARG A 3 19.28 -7.24 -12.82
N ILE A 4 18.28 -7.03 -11.96
CA ILE A 4 17.47 -5.80 -11.97
C ILE A 4 18.39 -4.63 -11.60
N ASP A 5 18.43 -3.61 -12.43
CA ASP A 5 19.27 -2.42 -12.33
C ASP A 5 18.40 -1.16 -12.34
N PHE A 6 18.76 -0.16 -11.55
CA PHE A 6 18.07 1.12 -11.42
C PHE A 6 18.97 2.31 -11.84
N THR A 7 20.07 2.06 -12.51
CA THR A 7 20.97 3.11 -12.98
C THR A 7 20.22 4.14 -13.83
N GLY A 8 20.42 5.42 -13.50
CA GLY A 8 19.73 6.54 -14.16
C GLY A 8 18.30 6.77 -13.71
N GLN A 9 17.77 6.00 -12.75
CA GLN A 9 16.45 6.20 -12.16
C GLN A 9 16.55 6.94 -10.81
N VAL A 10 15.47 7.65 -10.48
CA VAL A 10 15.31 8.42 -9.24
C VAL A 10 14.13 7.88 -8.46
N ALA A 11 14.35 7.55 -7.21
CA ALA A 11 13.35 7.03 -6.29
C ALA A 11 13.07 8.00 -5.14
N ILE A 12 11.81 8.17 -4.79
CA ILE A 12 11.35 8.80 -3.56
C ILE A 12 10.81 7.70 -2.65
N VAL A 13 11.31 7.62 -1.42
CA VAL A 13 10.79 6.73 -0.39
C VAL A 13 10.42 7.54 0.83
N THR A 14 9.17 7.48 1.27
CA THR A 14 8.71 8.19 2.48
C THR A 14 8.71 7.29 3.71
N GLY A 15 8.92 7.86 4.91
CA GLY A 15 9.13 7.09 6.12
C GLY A 15 10.43 6.27 6.05
N ALA A 16 11.46 6.85 5.43
CA ALA A 16 12.68 6.15 5.03
C ALA A 16 13.80 6.19 6.09
N GLY A 17 13.59 6.85 7.23
CA GLY A 17 14.59 6.94 8.30
C GLY A 17 14.77 5.66 9.13
N GLY A 18 14.06 4.58 8.82
CA GLY A 18 14.20 3.29 9.51
C GLY A 18 13.34 2.18 8.93
N GLY A 19 13.45 0.98 9.49
CA GLY A 19 12.65 -0.18 9.13
C GLY A 19 12.65 -0.50 7.63
N LEU A 20 11.47 -0.74 7.09
CA LEU A 20 11.27 -1.07 5.68
C LEU A 20 11.72 0.05 4.74
N GLY A 21 11.40 1.31 5.06
CA GLY A 21 11.74 2.45 4.20
C GLY A 21 13.24 2.60 4.00
N SER A 22 14.03 2.50 5.07
CA SER A 22 15.51 2.51 5.00
C SER A 22 16.04 1.33 4.17
N ALA A 23 15.48 0.13 4.36
CA ALA A 23 15.89 -1.05 3.61
C ALA A 23 15.60 -0.91 2.09
N TYR A 24 14.45 -0.31 1.72
CA TYR A 24 14.14 0.01 0.33
C TYR A 24 15.14 0.99 -0.28
N CYS A 25 15.43 2.09 0.44
CA CYS A 25 16.39 3.10 -0.02
C CYS A 25 17.77 2.49 -0.30
N LYS A 26 18.29 1.70 0.63
CA LYS A 26 19.61 1.06 0.50
C LYS A 26 19.68 0.11 -0.69
N GLU A 27 18.68 -0.74 -0.87
CA GLU A 27 18.67 -1.69 -1.99
C GLU A 27 18.51 -1.00 -3.35
N LEU A 28 17.64 0.02 -3.44
CA LEU A 28 17.49 0.82 -4.65
C LEU A 28 18.80 1.54 -5.01
N ALA A 29 19.46 2.18 -4.02
CA ALA A 29 20.74 2.86 -4.21
C ALA A 29 21.86 1.88 -4.58
N ARG A 30 21.96 0.73 -3.91
CA ARG A 30 22.94 -0.34 -4.21
C ARG A 30 22.81 -0.88 -5.64
N ARG A 31 21.61 -0.74 -6.21
CA ARG A 31 21.32 -1.12 -7.61
C ARG A 31 21.36 0.07 -8.57
N GLY A 32 21.87 1.24 -8.16
CA GLY A 32 22.17 2.36 -9.02
C GLY A 32 21.14 3.49 -9.05
N ALA A 33 20.04 3.42 -8.30
CA ALA A 33 19.11 4.54 -8.20
C ALA A 33 19.73 5.73 -7.44
N ALA A 34 19.32 6.95 -7.81
CA ALA A 34 19.42 8.09 -6.91
C ALA A 34 18.18 8.14 -6.02
N VAL A 35 18.33 8.39 -4.73
CA VAL A 35 17.23 8.22 -3.76
C VAL A 35 17.00 9.49 -2.95
N VAL A 36 15.74 9.93 -2.89
CA VAL A 36 15.27 10.88 -1.88
C VAL A 36 14.81 10.08 -0.67
N VAL A 37 15.54 10.21 0.43
CA VAL A 37 15.25 9.61 1.73
C VAL A 37 14.38 10.58 2.50
N ASN A 38 13.06 10.43 2.45
CA ASN A 38 12.16 11.31 3.19
C ASN A 38 11.76 10.70 4.53
N ASP A 39 11.99 11.41 5.60
CA ASP A 39 11.49 11.09 6.95
C ASP A 39 11.35 12.37 7.78
N LEU A 40 10.17 12.60 8.35
CA LEU A 40 9.93 13.71 9.27
C LEU A 40 10.74 13.56 10.58
N GLY A 41 11.13 12.34 10.94
CA GLY A 41 11.79 12.03 12.20
C GLY A 41 10.88 12.05 13.41
N GLY A 42 9.57 12.04 13.20
CA GLY A 42 8.56 12.05 14.25
C GLY A 42 8.48 10.74 15.05
N SER A 43 7.74 10.80 16.16
CA SER A 43 7.41 9.62 16.97
C SER A 43 6.49 8.64 16.21
N THR A 44 6.24 7.47 16.80
CA THR A 44 5.30 6.47 16.26
C THR A 44 3.86 6.98 16.18
N THR A 45 3.51 7.99 17.00
CA THR A 45 2.20 8.66 17.00
C THR A 45 2.13 9.85 16.02
N GLY A 46 3.24 10.18 15.37
CA GLY A 46 3.33 11.25 14.37
C GLY A 46 3.71 12.64 14.95
N GLU A 47 4.25 12.69 16.17
CA GLU A 47 4.61 13.94 16.85
C GLU A 47 6.11 14.24 16.77
N GLY A 48 6.47 15.52 16.75
CA GLY A 48 7.86 15.97 16.68
C GLY A 48 8.50 15.76 15.32
N GLY A 49 9.82 15.96 15.26
CA GLY A 49 10.63 15.78 14.05
C GLY A 49 12.12 15.78 14.39
N SER A 50 12.93 15.11 13.57
CA SER A 50 14.39 15.11 13.62
C SER A 50 14.96 14.78 12.24
N SER A 51 16.01 15.48 11.84
CA SER A 51 16.77 15.17 10.62
C SER A 51 17.60 13.89 10.74
N ASP A 52 17.97 13.49 11.96
CA ASP A 52 18.94 12.43 12.24
C ASP A 52 18.61 11.09 11.55
N TYR A 53 17.32 10.79 11.43
CA TYR A 53 16.88 9.52 10.85
C TYR A 53 17.13 9.46 9.34
N ALA A 54 16.78 10.51 8.62
CA ALA A 54 17.01 10.58 7.17
C ALA A 54 18.51 10.74 6.88
N ASP A 55 19.20 11.63 7.62
CA ASP A 55 20.63 11.91 7.45
C ASP A 55 21.48 10.65 7.65
N ARG A 56 21.18 9.84 8.67
CA ARG A 56 21.86 8.57 8.89
C ARG A 56 21.75 7.64 7.66
N VAL A 57 20.54 7.47 7.11
CA VAL A 57 20.33 6.60 5.95
C VAL A 57 21.04 7.16 4.71
N VAL A 58 21.01 8.47 4.51
CA VAL A 58 21.76 9.13 3.44
C VAL A 58 23.25 8.90 3.59
N ALA A 59 23.80 9.05 4.81
CA ALA A 59 25.23 8.83 5.08
C ALA A 59 25.62 7.37 4.80
N GLU A 60 24.82 6.40 5.23
CA GLU A 60 25.04 4.97 4.97
C GLU A 60 25.05 4.67 3.46
N ILE A 61 24.07 5.20 2.70
CA ILE A 61 24.02 5.01 1.25
C ILE A 61 25.24 5.63 0.56
N ARG A 62 25.64 6.83 0.95
CA ARG A 62 26.79 7.52 0.37
C ARG A 62 28.12 6.84 0.70
N ALA A 63 28.24 6.28 1.90
CA ALA A 63 29.42 5.50 2.31
C ALA A 63 29.61 4.24 1.44
N GLU A 64 28.53 3.68 0.92
CA GLU A 64 28.54 2.54 -0.03
C GLU A 64 28.65 3.01 -1.52
N GLY A 65 28.90 4.29 -1.77
CA GLY A 65 29.05 4.85 -3.12
C GLY A 65 27.72 5.17 -3.82
N GLY A 66 26.60 5.04 -3.15
CA GLY A 66 25.28 5.38 -3.68
C GLY A 66 24.99 6.87 -3.69
N ARG A 67 23.91 7.26 -4.37
CA ARG A 67 23.45 8.65 -4.50
C ARG A 67 22.19 8.84 -3.70
N ALA A 68 22.20 9.70 -2.68
CA ALA A 68 21.01 9.98 -1.88
C ALA A 68 21.01 11.43 -1.38
N VAL A 69 19.80 11.99 -1.18
CA VAL A 69 19.54 13.24 -0.49
C VAL A 69 18.45 13.06 0.56
N ALA A 70 18.50 13.82 1.64
CA ALA A 70 17.48 13.81 2.67
C ALA A 70 16.36 14.81 2.32
N SER A 71 15.12 14.49 2.76
CA SER A 71 13.99 15.40 2.86
C SER A 71 13.33 15.19 4.21
N TYR A 72 12.97 16.29 4.87
CA TYR A 72 12.39 16.29 6.22
C TYR A 72 10.93 16.75 6.23
N ASP A 73 10.38 16.97 5.03
CA ASP A 73 9.02 17.47 4.87
C ASP A 73 7.98 16.41 5.27
N THR A 74 6.88 16.89 5.84
CA THR A 74 5.76 16.02 6.19
C THR A 74 4.95 15.65 4.96
N VAL A 75 4.57 14.37 4.86
CA VAL A 75 3.60 13.94 3.84
C VAL A 75 2.17 14.42 4.15
N ALA A 76 1.87 14.79 5.40
CA ALA A 76 0.53 15.08 5.87
C ALA A 76 -0.06 16.41 5.35
N THR A 77 0.71 17.21 4.62
CA THR A 77 0.28 18.47 4.01
C THR A 77 0.58 18.49 2.52
N GLU A 78 -0.24 19.21 1.76
CA GLU A 78 -0.05 19.36 0.32
C GLU A 78 1.31 20.00 -0.01
N THR A 79 1.68 21.05 0.74
CA THR A 79 2.96 21.73 0.57
C THR A 79 4.14 20.80 0.86
N GLY A 80 4.04 19.99 1.91
CA GLY A 80 5.09 19.02 2.25
C GLY A 80 5.23 17.91 1.22
N GLY A 81 4.11 17.35 0.75
CA GLY A 81 4.13 16.36 -0.34
C GLY A 81 4.76 16.92 -1.63
N ALA A 82 4.41 18.16 -1.99
CA ALA A 82 5.02 18.86 -3.12
C ALA A 82 6.52 19.10 -2.92
N ALA A 83 6.94 19.51 -1.72
CA ALA A 83 8.35 19.76 -1.40
C ALA A 83 9.21 18.47 -1.50
N ILE A 84 8.67 17.33 -1.06
CA ILE A 84 9.36 16.04 -1.22
C ILE A 84 9.61 15.70 -2.70
N VAL A 85 8.60 15.94 -3.55
CA VAL A 85 8.71 15.73 -5.00
C VAL A 85 9.69 16.72 -5.62
N GLN A 86 9.64 17.99 -5.20
CA GLN A 86 10.55 19.03 -5.68
C GLN A 86 12.00 18.71 -5.32
N ALA A 87 12.27 18.13 -4.14
CA ALA A 87 13.62 17.70 -3.76
C ALA A 87 14.22 16.67 -4.75
N ALA A 88 13.40 15.78 -5.32
CA ALA A 88 13.88 14.86 -6.35
C ALA A 88 14.17 15.58 -7.67
N LEU A 89 13.30 16.50 -8.08
CA LEU A 89 13.48 17.27 -9.30
C LEU A 89 14.70 18.19 -9.24
N ASP A 90 14.90 18.90 -8.13
CA ASP A 90 16.03 19.83 -7.93
C ASP A 90 17.39 19.12 -7.89
N ASN A 91 17.44 17.95 -7.25
CA ASN A 91 18.72 17.24 -7.09
C ASN A 91 19.04 16.28 -8.22
N PHE A 92 18.03 15.75 -8.91
CA PHE A 92 18.21 14.65 -9.86
C PHE A 92 17.49 14.86 -11.20
N GLY A 93 16.62 15.86 -11.32
CA GLY A 93 15.98 16.28 -12.57
C GLY A 93 14.82 15.38 -13.03
N ARG A 94 14.46 14.32 -12.29
CA ARG A 94 13.43 13.35 -12.67
C ARG A 94 12.86 12.59 -11.48
N ILE A 95 11.77 11.84 -11.70
CA ILE A 95 11.18 10.91 -10.74
C ILE A 95 10.72 9.67 -11.48
N ASP A 96 11.29 8.52 -11.16
CA ASP A 96 10.93 7.24 -11.79
C ASP A 96 10.15 6.34 -10.85
N ILE A 97 10.38 6.45 -9.54
CA ILE A 97 9.88 5.54 -8.52
C ILE A 97 9.36 6.34 -7.33
N VAL A 98 8.16 5.99 -6.87
CA VAL A 98 7.62 6.43 -5.58
C VAL A 98 7.24 5.22 -4.75
N ILE A 99 7.80 5.11 -3.54
CA ILE A 99 7.35 4.18 -2.52
C ILE A 99 6.71 4.99 -1.38
N SER A 100 5.38 5.05 -1.37
CA SER A 100 4.60 5.73 -0.34
C SER A 100 4.48 4.82 0.88
N ASN A 101 5.45 4.96 1.81
CA ASN A 101 5.62 4.06 2.95
C ASN A 101 5.45 4.77 4.30
N ALA A 102 5.53 6.09 4.38
CA ALA A 102 5.36 6.84 5.62
C ALA A 102 4.10 6.42 6.40
N GLY A 103 4.22 6.39 7.72
CA GLY A 103 3.10 5.97 8.55
C GLY A 103 3.30 6.25 10.03
N ASN A 104 2.17 6.38 10.72
CA ASN A 104 2.05 6.49 12.16
C ASN A 104 0.93 5.56 12.66
N GLN A 105 0.80 5.41 13.96
CA GLN A 105 -0.26 4.62 14.58
C GLN A 105 -0.75 5.30 15.86
N ARG A 106 -2.07 5.35 16.03
CA ARG A 106 -2.76 5.69 17.27
C ARG A 106 -3.77 4.60 17.56
N ASN A 107 -3.42 3.69 18.44
CA ASN A 107 -4.20 2.48 18.74
C ASN A 107 -5.20 2.75 19.86
N ARG A 108 -6.48 2.36 19.65
CA ARG A 108 -7.55 2.44 20.63
C ARG A 108 -8.55 1.30 20.44
N PRO A 109 -9.28 0.85 21.47
CA PRO A 109 -10.52 0.13 21.27
C PRO A 109 -11.46 0.95 20.38
N PHE A 110 -12.31 0.29 19.59
CA PHE A 110 -13.12 1.00 18.58
C PHE A 110 -13.99 2.11 19.17
N GLY A 111 -14.58 1.88 20.36
CA GLY A 111 -15.43 2.86 21.03
C GLY A 111 -14.70 4.08 21.62
N ASP A 112 -13.37 4.05 21.70
CA ASP A 112 -12.58 5.06 22.41
C ASP A 112 -11.79 5.98 21.46
N PHE A 113 -11.93 5.81 20.14
CA PHE A 113 -11.26 6.67 19.17
C PHE A 113 -11.77 8.11 19.24
N THR A 114 -10.84 9.05 19.34
CA THR A 114 -11.13 10.47 19.20
C THR A 114 -11.03 10.90 17.74
N ALA A 115 -11.64 12.04 17.39
CA ALA A 115 -11.50 12.63 16.07
C ALA A 115 -10.03 12.94 15.75
N GLU A 116 -9.23 13.35 16.74
CA GLU A 116 -7.81 13.61 16.60
C GLU A 116 -7.01 12.33 16.26
N ASP A 117 -7.31 11.20 16.91
CA ASP A 117 -6.65 9.92 16.62
C ASP A 117 -6.92 9.46 15.18
N ILE A 118 -8.15 9.70 14.69
CA ILE A 118 -8.53 9.37 13.32
C ILE A 118 -7.82 10.30 12.33
N GLU A 119 -7.92 11.62 12.54
CA GLU A 119 -7.33 12.61 11.65
C GLU A 119 -5.81 12.47 11.56
N ALA A 120 -5.10 12.28 12.67
CA ALA A 120 -3.65 12.14 12.68
C ALA A 120 -3.15 10.95 11.86
N VAL A 121 -3.89 9.84 11.85
CA VAL A 121 -3.55 8.65 11.05
C VAL A 121 -3.93 8.88 9.59
N HIS A 122 -5.13 9.41 9.32
CA HIS A 122 -5.59 9.65 7.95
C HIS A 122 -4.77 10.74 7.25
N ALA A 123 -4.33 11.77 7.97
CA ALA A 123 -3.47 12.83 7.40
C ALA A 123 -2.16 12.25 6.82
N VAL A 124 -1.52 11.33 7.54
CA VAL A 124 -0.26 10.72 7.09
C VAL A 124 -0.49 9.66 6.01
N HIS A 125 -1.44 8.75 6.23
CA HIS A 125 -1.59 7.58 5.36
C HIS A 125 -2.43 7.87 4.11
N VAL A 126 -3.57 8.56 4.25
CA VAL A 126 -4.50 8.81 3.14
C VAL A 126 -4.12 10.09 2.42
N LYS A 127 -4.22 11.25 3.10
CA LYS A 127 -3.88 12.54 2.50
C LYS A 127 -2.42 12.56 2.02
N GLY A 128 -1.50 12.01 2.84
CA GLY A 128 -0.09 11.92 2.49
C GLY A 128 0.20 11.11 1.23
N ALA A 129 -0.53 10.02 1.00
CA ALA A 129 -0.41 9.28 -0.24
C ALA A 129 -0.87 10.13 -1.45
N PHE A 130 -1.97 10.87 -1.34
CA PHE A 130 -2.42 11.79 -2.40
C PHE A 130 -1.41 12.91 -2.63
N PHE A 131 -1.01 13.62 -1.58
CA PHE A 131 -0.12 14.79 -1.68
C PHE A 131 1.26 14.46 -2.23
N LEU A 132 1.74 13.24 -2.00
CA LEU A 132 2.99 12.74 -2.57
C LEU A 132 2.79 12.25 -4.01
N THR A 133 1.80 11.39 -4.23
CA THR A 133 1.69 10.68 -5.52
C THR A 133 1.18 11.58 -6.63
N GLN A 134 0.31 12.54 -6.36
CA GLN A 134 -0.27 13.40 -7.38
C GLN A 134 0.77 14.27 -8.12
N PRO A 135 1.66 15.03 -7.44
CA PRO A 135 2.71 15.78 -8.13
C PRO A 135 3.76 14.85 -8.77
N ALA A 136 4.11 13.73 -8.13
CA ALA A 136 5.01 12.74 -8.73
C ALA A 136 4.42 12.10 -10.00
N TYR A 137 3.14 11.75 -9.99
CA TYR A 137 2.42 11.22 -11.15
C TYR A 137 2.45 12.18 -12.35
N ARG A 138 2.22 13.48 -12.12
CA ARG A 138 2.32 14.49 -13.19
C ARG A 138 3.71 14.49 -13.83
N ALA A 139 4.77 14.42 -13.03
CA ALA A 139 6.13 14.33 -13.52
C ALA A 139 6.37 13.03 -14.31
N MET A 140 5.90 11.89 -13.79
CA MET A 140 6.00 10.59 -14.44
C MET A 140 5.25 10.54 -15.77
N VAL A 141 4.05 11.13 -15.87
CA VAL A 141 3.29 11.24 -17.12
C VAL A 141 4.07 12.04 -18.14
N SER A 142 4.63 13.20 -17.75
CA SER A 142 5.46 14.02 -18.64
C SER A 142 6.72 13.29 -19.11
N GLN A 143 7.26 12.38 -18.29
CA GLN A 143 8.46 11.58 -18.61
C GLN A 143 8.16 10.30 -19.42
N GLY A 144 6.89 9.86 -19.47
CA GLY A 144 6.47 8.60 -20.10
C GLY A 144 6.88 7.35 -19.32
N TYR A 145 7.25 7.48 -18.04
CA TYR A 145 7.62 6.36 -17.18
C TYR A 145 7.38 6.66 -15.70
N GLY A 146 6.87 5.66 -14.98
CA GLY A 146 6.70 5.73 -13.54
C GLY A 146 6.36 4.38 -12.87
N ARG A 147 6.78 4.23 -11.63
CA ARG A 147 6.44 3.12 -10.75
C ARG A 147 6.00 3.65 -9.40
N ILE A 148 4.77 3.40 -9.03
CA ILE A 148 4.19 3.81 -7.75
C ILE A 148 3.88 2.56 -6.94
N VAL A 149 4.48 2.46 -5.76
CA VAL A 149 4.20 1.39 -4.79
C VAL A 149 3.55 2.01 -3.56
N LEU A 150 2.27 1.73 -3.36
CA LEU A 150 1.52 2.15 -2.18
C LEU A 150 1.65 1.08 -1.10
N VAL A 151 2.18 1.44 0.06
CA VAL A 151 2.38 0.49 1.15
C VAL A 151 1.13 0.41 2.02
N GLY A 152 0.38 -0.68 1.82
CA GLY A 152 -0.77 -1.06 2.62
C GLY A 152 -0.39 -1.75 3.93
N SER A 153 -1.31 -2.55 4.46
CA SER A 153 -1.10 -3.42 5.64
C SER A 153 -2.16 -4.52 5.64
N GLN A 154 -1.80 -5.69 6.16
CA GLN A 154 -2.80 -6.74 6.43
C GLN A 154 -3.95 -6.25 7.32
N SER A 155 -3.72 -5.24 8.18
CA SER A 155 -4.78 -4.63 9.00
C SER A 155 -5.89 -4.00 8.16
N GLY A 156 -5.57 -3.51 6.95
CA GLY A 156 -6.55 -2.96 6.03
C GLY A 156 -7.30 -4.00 5.19
N ILE A 157 -6.86 -5.26 5.19
CA ILE A 157 -7.50 -6.34 4.42
C ILE A 157 -8.24 -7.29 5.34
N PHE A 158 -7.60 -7.71 6.44
CA PHE A 158 -8.09 -8.78 7.32
C PHE A 158 -8.49 -8.26 8.70
N GLY A 159 -8.21 -6.98 8.98
CA GLY A 159 -8.44 -6.38 10.29
C GLY A 159 -7.40 -6.78 11.34
N ASN A 160 -7.24 -5.91 12.32
CA ASN A 160 -6.53 -6.19 13.57
C ASN A 160 -7.22 -5.40 14.68
N PRO A 161 -7.42 -5.96 15.87
CA PRO A 161 -8.01 -5.24 16.99
C PRO A 161 -7.29 -3.92 17.29
N ILE A 162 -8.02 -2.95 17.83
CA ILE A 162 -7.54 -1.63 18.27
C ILE A 162 -6.93 -0.71 17.18
N ARG A 163 -7.11 -1.04 15.90
CA ARG A 163 -6.49 -0.33 14.75
C ARG A 163 -7.49 0.10 13.69
N ALA A 164 -8.71 0.47 14.08
CA ALA A 164 -9.75 0.78 13.09
C ALA A 164 -9.39 1.96 12.20
N ASN A 165 -8.82 3.06 12.75
CA ASN A 165 -8.35 4.21 11.99
C ASN A 165 -7.23 3.83 11.00
N TYR A 166 -6.26 3.05 11.46
CA TYR A 166 -5.14 2.58 10.64
C TYR A 166 -5.61 1.56 9.58
N GLY A 167 -6.49 0.61 9.96
CA GLY A 167 -7.07 -0.34 9.03
C GLY A 167 -7.79 0.36 7.89
N ALA A 168 -8.70 1.29 8.21
CA ALA A 168 -9.41 2.10 7.21
C ALA A 168 -8.45 2.87 6.29
N ALA A 169 -7.43 3.52 6.86
CA ALA A 169 -6.44 4.26 6.09
C ALA A 169 -5.63 3.36 5.14
N LYS A 170 -5.29 2.14 5.56
CA LYS A 170 -4.54 1.18 4.73
C LYS A 170 -5.40 0.52 3.66
N THR A 171 -6.72 0.38 3.88
CA THR A 171 -7.68 -0.02 2.84
C THR A 171 -7.82 1.06 1.76
N ALA A 172 -7.76 2.34 2.13
CA ALA A 172 -7.83 3.45 1.17
C ALA A 172 -6.74 3.37 0.07
N MET A 173 -5.60 2.73 0.35
CA MET A 173 -4.55 2.51 -0.65
C MET A 173 -5.01 1.66 -1.84
N ILE A 174 -5.96 0.77 -1.62
CA ILE A 174 -6.54 -0.07 -2.69
C ILE A 174 -7.35 0.79 -3.65
N GLY A 175 -8.26 1.61 -3.12
CA GLY A 175 -9.07 2.51 -3.95
C GLY A 175 -8.21 3.50 -4.73
N LEU A 176 -7.20 4.11 -4.07
CA LEU A 176 -6.27 5.02 -4.71
C LEU A 176 -5.48 4.32 -5.83
N MET A 177 -4.94 3.12 -5.57
CA MET A 177 -4.25 2.31 -6.59
C MET A 177 -5.14 2.02 -7.80
N ASN A 178 -6.37 1.58 -7.54
CA ASN A 178 -7.30 1.18 -8.61
C ASN A 178 -7.59 2.34 -9.57
N VAL A 179 -7.85 3.54 -9.03
CA VAL A 179 -8.16 4.71 -9.86
C VAL A 179 -6.92 5.20 -10.60
N ILE A 180 -5.78 5.37 -9.93
CA ILE A 180 -4.56 5.82 -10.59
C ILE A 180 -4.14 4.85 -11.70
N ALA A 181 -4.26 3.53 -11.48
CA ALA A 181 -3.87 2.52 -12.45
C ALA A 181 -4.74 2.54 -13.72
N GLN A 182 -6.04 2.88 -13.59
CA GLN A 182 -6.96 3.01 -14.73
C GLN A 182 -6.76 4.32 -15.51
N GLU A 183 -6.33 5.39 -14.83
CA GLU A 183 -6.04 6.68 -15.46
C GLU A 183 -4.61 6.75 -16.04
N ALA A 184 -3.72 5.87 -15.61
CA ALA A 184 -2.31 5.91 -15.99
C ALA A 184 -2.10 5.56 -17.46
N PRO A 185 -1.36 6.39 -18.22
CA PRO A 185 -0.95 6.03 -19.56
C PRO A 185 0.08 4.89 -19.55
N ASP A 186 0.32 4.31 -20.71
CA ASP A 186 1.38 3.33 -20.89
C ASP A 186 2.72 3.82 -20.35
N GLY A 187 3.47 2.92 -19.74
CA GLY A 187 4.75 3.23 -19.10
C GLY A 187 4.65 3.49 -17.58
N ILE A 188 3.46 3.78 -17.04
CA ILE A 188 3.24 3.98 -15.60
C ILE A 188 2.53 2.78 -15.00
N ALA A 189 3.05 2.25 -13.89
CA ALA A 189 2.41 1.17 -13.16
C ALA A 189 2.27 1.52 -11.67
N VAL A 190 1.12 1.14 -11.10
CA VAL A 190 0.75 1.38 -9.71
C VAL A 190 0.34 0.08 -9.05
N ASN A 191 0.99 -0.29 -7.94
CA ASN A 191 0.70 -1.51 -7.21
C ASN A 191 0.65 -1.25 -5.71
N CYS A 192 -0.05 -2.11 -4.97
CA CYS A 192 -0.04 -2.12 -3.51
C CYS A 192 0.82 -3.24 -2.95
N LEU A 193 1.62 -2.92 -1.94
CA LEU A 193 2.40 -3.87 -1.16
C LEU A 193 1.87 -3.91 0.28
N PHE A 194 1.55 -5.09 0.79
CA PHE A 194 1.06 -5.34 2.15
C PHE A 194 2.14 -6.11 2.93
N PRO A 195 3.14 -5.41 3.47
CA PRO A 195 4.25 -6.04 4.15
C PRO A 195 3.92 -6.37 5.60
N ASN A 196 4.59 -7.39 6.12
CA ASN A 196 4.69 -7.61 7.56
C ASN A 196 6.16 -7.91 7.89
N ALA A 197 6.76 -7.04 8.72
CA ALA A 197 8.15 -7.15 9.12
C ALA A 197 8.33 -6.61 10.55
N THR A 198 9.35 -7.11 11.23
CA THR A 198 9.83 -6.60 12.52
C THR A 198 10.78 -5.41 12.33
N GLY A 199 11.15 -4.75 13.43
CA GLY A 199 12.20 -3.71 13.41
C GLY A 199 11.77 -2.33 12.95
N GLY A 200 10.49 -2.12 12.64
CA GLY A 200 9.95 -0.79 12.38
C GLY A 200 9.67 0.00 13.66
N ARG A 201 9.68 1.33 13.57
CA ARG A 201 9.29 2.21 14.70
C ARG A 201 7.84 2.02 15.15
N LEU A 202 6.98 1.44 14.30
CA LEU A 202 5.57 1.19 14.59
C LEU A 202 5.32 0.01 15.55
N GLY A 203 6.33 -0.55 16.16
CA GLY A 203 6.24 -1.71 17.07
C GLY A 203 5.57 -1.46 18.43
N GLY A 204 5.16 -0.24 18.73
CA GLY A 204 4.58 0.17 20.01
C GLY A 204 5.64 0.41 21.11
N LYS A 205 5.31 1.29 22.06
CA LYS A 205 6.14 1.60 23.23
C LYS A 205 5.52 0.98 24.50
N PRO A 206 6.29 0.82 25.58
CA PRO A 206 5.71 0.55 26.89
C PRO A 206 4.64 1.60 27.23
N GLY A 207 3.44 1.15 27.63
CA GLY A 207 2.30 2.02 27.92
C GLY A 207 1.33 2.24 26.76
N ASP A 208 1.66 1.85 25.54
CA ASP A 208 0.73 1.91 24.42
C ASP A 208 -0.46 0.94 24.63
N VAL A 209 -1.63 1.33 24.14
CA VAL A 209 -2.81 0.44 24.10
C VAL A 209 -2.48 -0.78 23.22
N ARG A 210 -2.71 -1.96 23.79
CA ARG A 210 -2.43 -3.25 23.17
C ARG A 210 -3.71 -4.07 23.03
N PRO A 211 -3.78 -4.99 22.06
CA PRO A 211 -4.81 -6.02 22.03
C PRO A 211 -4.84 -6.82 23.34
N ASP A 212 -5.95 -7.50 23.61
CA ASP A 212 -6.06 -8.37 24.77
C ASP A 212 -5.00 -9.47 24.81
N ALA A 213 -4.82 -10.06 25.99
CA ALA A 213 -3.77 -11.07 26.23
C ALA A 213 -3.98 -12.34 25.39
N GLU A 214 -5.21 -12.73 25.12
CA GLU A 214 -5.53 -13.92 24.33
C GLU A 214 -5.11 -13.72 22.87
N PHE A 215 -5.47 -12.57 22.28
CA PHE A 215 -5.03 -12.22 20.92
C PHE A 215 -3.51 -12.18 20.82
N LEU A 216 -2.83 -11.55 21.80
CA LEU A 216 -1.36 -11.47 21.81
C LEU A 216 -0.70 -12.85 21.94
N ALA A 217 -1.25 -13.73 22.80
CA ALA A 217 -0.78 -15.09 22.95
C ALA A 217 -0.95 -15.90 21.64
N ALA A 218 -2.12 -15.81 21.03
CA ALA A 218 -2.44 -16.48 19.77
C ALA A 218 -1.55 -15.98 18.61
N ALA A 219 -1.33 -14.67 18.51
CA ALA A 219 -0.45 -14.07 17.53
C ALA A 219 1.00 -14.51 17.77
N GLY A 220 1.49 -14.44 19.01
CA GLY A 220 2.84 -14.84 19.38
C GLY A 220 3.11 -16.33 19.12
N ALA A 221 2.15 -17.21 19.40
CA ALA A 221 2.26 -18.63 19.12
C ALA A 221 2.46 -18.92 17.61
N ARG A 222 1.76 -18.19 16.75
CA ARG A 222 1.89 -18.31 15.29
C ARG A 222 3.20 -17.69 14.78
N THR A 223 3.52 -16.49 15.25
CA THR A 223 4.68 -15.73 14.77
C THR A 223 6.00 -16.45 15.05
N ARG A 224 6.12 -17.18 16.17
CA ARG A 224 7.33 -17.92 16.51
C ARG A 224 7.81 -18.85 15.39
N HIS A 225 6.91 -19.41 14.61
CA HIS A 225 7.24 -20.36 13.55
C HIS A 225 7.87 -19.71 12.31
N TYR A 226 7.68 -18.41 12.11
CA TYR A 226 8.17 -17.70 10.93
C TYR A 226 8.92 -16.39 11.27
N LEU A 227 9.31 -16.22 12.53
CA LEU A 227 9.99 -15.00 13.00
C LEU A 227 11.22 -14.61 12.16
N PRO A 228 12.10 -15.55 11.74
CA PRO A 228 13.20 -15.21 10.86
C PRO A 228 12.79 -14.58 9.53
N GLY A 229 11.65 -14.98 8.99
CA GLY A 229 11.05 -14.39 7.76
C GLY A 229 10.39 -13.04 7.96
N MET A 230 10.41 -12.49 9.17
CA MET A 230 9.90 -11.15 9.49
C MET A 230 10.94 -10.05 9.37
N ASP A 231 12.18 -10.39 9.01
CA ASP A 231 13.21 -9.38 8.72
C ASP A 231 12.82 -8.56 7.49
N PRO A 232 13.05 -7.23 7.49
CA PRO A 232 12.77 -6.35 6.35
C PRO A 232 13.36 -6.86 5.02
N SER A 233 14.49 -7.57 5.04
CA SER A 233 15.12 -8.14 3.83
C SER A 233 14.22 -9.08 3.04
N PHE A 234 13.23 -9.72 3.67
CA PHE A 234 12.24 -10.55 2.97
C PHE A 234 11.20 -9.73 2.23
N VAL A 235 10.99 -8.47 2.57
CA VAL A 235 10.03 -7.59 1.89
C VAL A 235 10.67 -6.83 0.73
N VAL A 236 11.94 -6.44 0.89
CA VAL A 236 12.71 -5.62 -0.05
C VAL A 236 12.69 -6.16 -1.49
N PRO A 237 12.87 -7.46 -1.75
CA PRO A 237 12.90 -7.98 -3.13
C PRO A 237 11.62 -7.71 -3.91
N LEU A 238 10.45 -7.89 -3.28
CA LEU A 238 9.18 -7.64 -3.94
C LEU A 238 8.93 -6.13 -4.11
N ALA A 239 9.24 -5.31 -3.11
CA ALA A 239 9.12 -3.86 -3.22
C ALA A 239 9.97 -3.32 -4.38
N CYS A 240 11.23 -3.75 -4.48
CA CYS A 240 12.13 -3.35 -5.56
C CYS A 240 11.71 -3.93 -6.91
N TYR A 241 11.16 -5.16 -6.96
CA TYR A 241 10.59 -5.69 -8.20
C TYR A 241 9.42 -4.81 -8.68
N LEU A 242 8.47 -4.46 -7.82
CA LEU A 242 7.32 -3.61 -8.16
C LEU A 242 7.76 -2.20 -8.61
N ALA A 243 8.89 -1.71 -8.10
CA ALA A 243 9.50 -0.44 -8.47
C ALA A 243 10.34 -0.51 -9.76
N SER A 244 10.60 -1.68 -10.32
CA SER A 244 11.54 -1.88 -11.42
C SER A 244 10.88 -1.79 -12.81
N ARG A 245 11.71 -1.61 -13.85
CA ARG A 245 11.30 -1.75 -15.26
C ARG A 245 10.84 -3.17 -15.61
N ALA A 246 11.30 -4.17 -14.86
CA ALA A 246 10.89 -5.57 -15.05
C ALA A 246 9.48 -5.86 -14.54
N CYS A 247 8.87 -4.95 -13.77
CA CYS A 247 7.50 -5.08 -13.32
C CYS A 247 6.53 -4.85 -14.48
N ALA A 248 5.89 -5.94 -14.92
CA ALA A 248 4.89 -5.92 -15.98
C ALA A 248 3.45 -5.79 -15.46
N THR A 249 3.27 -5.64 -14.14
CA THR A 249 1.94 -5.60 -13.53
C THR A 249 1.59 -4.21 -13.02
N SER A 250 0.33 -3.83 -13.18
CA SER A 250 -0.32 -2.67 -12.56
C SER A 250 -1.61 -3.11 -11.90
N GLN A 251 -2.12 -2.34 -10.95
CA GLN A 251 -3.38 -2.59 -10.23
C GLN A 251 -3.38 -3.92 -9.45
N ASN A 252 -2.22 -4.34 -8.97
CA ASN A 252 -2.11 -5.58 -8.22
C ASN A 252 -1.74 -5.34 -6.75
N MET A 253 -2.23 -6.25 -5.90
CA MET A 253 -2.00 -6.27 -4.47
C MET A 253 -1.17 -7.47 -4.08
N TYR A 254 -0.07 -7.25 -3.36
CA TYR A 254 0.82 -8.32 -2.93
C TYR A 254 1.07 -8.29 -1.43
N SER A 255 0.97 -9.44 -0.78
CA SER A 255 1.29 -9.64 0.63
C SER A 255 2.64 -10.34 0.79
N VAL A 256 3.43 -9.87 1.76
CA VAL A 256 4.66 -10.53 2.20
C VAL A 256 4.58 -10.73 3.71
N LEU A 257 4.60 -11.98 4.15
CA LEU A 257 4.53 -12.36 5.56
C LEU A 257 5.37 -13.60 5.81
N GLY A 258 6.36 -13.51 6.67
CA GLY A 258 7.14 -14.67 7.11
C GLY A 258 7.86 -15.40 5.96
N GLY A 259 8.31 -14.69 4.93
CA GLY A 259 8.92 -15.28 3.74
C GLY A 259 7.93 -15.83 2.70
N LYS A 260 6.61 -15.75 2.97
CA LYS A 260 5.57 -16.11 2.01
C LYS A 260 5.14 -14.90 1.20
N TYR A 261 5.10 -15.05 -0.10
CA TYR A 261 4.63 -14.04 -1.07
C TYR A 261 3.30 -14.50 -1.65
N SER A 262 2.29 -13.62 -1.62
CA SER A 262 0.95 -13.95 -2.11
C SER A 262 0.34 -12.77 -2.84
N ARG A 263 -0.45 -13.04 -3.90
CA ARG A 263 -1.34 -12.04 -4.48
C ARG A 263 -2.62 -11.96 -3.66
N ILE A 264 -3.07 -10.75 -3.36
CA ILE A 264 -4.40 -10.47 -2.82
C ILE A 264 -5.26 -9.98 -3.99
N PHE A 265 -6.52 -10.34 -4.00
CA PHE A 265 -7.50 -9.86 -4.98
C PHE A 265 -8.87 -9.72 -4.33
N VAL A 266 -9.73 -8.88 -4.91
CA VAL A 266 -11.13 -8.75 -4.54
C VAL A 266 -11.93 -9.58 -5.53
N GLY A 267 -12.68 -10.55 -5.03
CA GLY A 267 -13.54 -11.42 -5.83
C GLY A 267 -15.00 -11.00 -5.71
N LEU A 268 -15.74 -11.09 -6.80
CA LEU A 268 -17.18 -10.93 -6.88
C LEU A 268 -17.79 -12.31 -7.21
N THR A 269 -18.61 -12.86 -6.33
CA THR A 269 -19.28 -14.13 -6.55
C THR A 269 -20.18 -14.06 -7.78
N GLU A 270 -20.55 -15.19 -8.36
CA GLU A 270 -21.51 -15.22 -9.47
C GLU A 270 -22.87 -14.66 -9.05
N GLY A 271 -23.23 -14.83 -7.79
CA GLY A 271 -24.39 -14.25 -7.15
C GLY A 271 -25.72 -14.74 -7.71
N TRP A 272 -26.77 -14.02 -7.39
CA TRP A 272 -28.11 -14.22 -7.90
C TRP A 272 -28.55 -12.98 -8.72
N TYR A 273 -29.10 -13.22 -9.88
CA TYR A 273 -29.67 -12.18 -10.73
C TYR A 273 -31.20 -12.27 -10.71
N CYS A 274 -31.89 -11.22 -10.27
CA CYS A 274 -33.35 -11.11 -10.30
C CYS A 274 -33.79 -10.68 -11.69
N PRO A 275 -34.44 -11.55 -12.48
CA PRO A 275 -34.93 -11.18 -13.80
C PRO A 275 -36.24 -10.39 -13.70
N GLY A 276 -36.44 -9.40 -14.59
CA GLY A 276 -37.71 -8.69 -14.76
C GLY A 276 -37.70 -7.27 -14.23
N ALA A 277 -38.89 -6.62 -14.30
CA ALA A 277 -39.07 -5.22 -13.94
C ALA A 277 -39.53 -5.00 -12.50
N THR A 278 -39.82 -6.09 -11.76
CA THR A 278 -40.28 -6.02 -10.37
C THR A 278 -39.10 -6.24 -9.45
N ALA A 279 -38.90 -5.32 -8.50
CA ALA A 279 -37.87 -5.48 -7.49
C ALA A 279 -38.13 -6.71 -6.62
N PRO A 280 -37.07 -7.43 -6.20
CA PRO A 280 -37.22 -8.56 -5.28
C PRO A 280 -37.69 -8.10 -3.89
N THR A 281 -38.30 -9.04 -3.16
CA THR A 281 -38.72 -8.85 -1.79
C THR A 281 -37.60 -9.17 -0.81
N LEU A 282 -37.81 -8.92 0.49
CA LEU A 282 -36.86 -9.33 1.55
C LEU A 282 -36.79 -10.87 1.64
N GLU A 283 -37.92 -11.54 1.41
CA GLU A 283 -38.02 -13.00 1.44
C GLU A 283 -37.20 -13.63 0.32
N ASP A 284 -37.20 -13.03 -0.87
CA ASP A 284 -36.34 -13.45 -2.00
C ASP A 284 -34.85 -13.39 -1.62
N MET A 285 -34.43 -12.37 -0.84
CA MET A 285 -33.04 -12.30 -0.35
C MET A 285 -32.70 -13.48 0.55
N VAL A 286 -33.60 -13.90 1.43
CA VAL A 286 -33.41 -15.06 2.31
C VAL A 286 -33.31 -16.34 1.50
N GLU A 287 -34.19 -16.51 0.51
CA GLU A 287 -34.23 -17.71 -0.36
C GLU A 287 -32.94 -17.85 -1.19
N HIS A 288 -32.44 -16.73 -1.73
CA HIS A 288 -31.28 -16.74 -2.63
C HIS A 288 -29.93 -16.46 -1.94
N LEU A 289 -29.89 -16.23 -0.60
CA LEU A 289 -28.66 -15.86 0.11
C LEU A 289 -27.54 -16.89 -0.06
N THR A 290 -27.87 -18.18 -0.04
CA THR A 290 -26.90 -19.27 -0.24
C THR A 290 -26.23 -19.18 -1.62
N GLN A 291 -26.99 -18.83 -2.66
CA GLN A 291 -26.46 -18.63 -4.00
C GLN A 291 -25.62 -17.34 -4.09
N ILE A 292 -26.07 -16.24 -3.44
CA ILE A 292 -25.34 -14.98 -3.39
C ILE A 292 -23.97 -15.17 -2.72
N ASP A 293 -23.89 -15.96 -1.66
CA ASP A 293 -22.68 -16.22 -0.89
C ASP A 293 -21.79 -17.34 -1.45
N ASP A 294 -22.21 -18.04 -2.51
CA ASP A 294 -21.44 -19.14 -3.08
C ASP A 294 -20.14 -18.64 -3.73
N ARG A 295 -19.02 -19.08 -3.16
CA ARG A 295 -17.66 -18.73 -3.61
C ARG A 295 -17.04 -19.76 -4.56
N ALA A 296 -17.78 -20.78 -4.99
CA ALA A 296 -17.26 -21.80 -5.91
C ALA A 296 -16.84 -21.17 -7.26
N HIS A 297 -17.61 -20.16 -7.69
CA HIS A 297 -17.34 -19.41 -8.91
C HIS A 297 -17.35 -17.91 -8.59
N TYR A 298 -16.36 -17.18 -9.11
CA TYR A 298 -16.25 -15.72 -8.91
C TYR A 298 -15.49 -15.08 -10.08
N ALA A 299 -15.78 -13.82 -10.31
CA ALA A 299 -14.98 -12.93 -11.15
C ALA A 299 -13.99 -12.12 -10.30
N VAL A 300 -12.97 -11.55 -10.93
CA VAL A 300 -12.04 -10.60 -10.33
C VAL A 300 -12.09 -9.33 -11.17
N PRO A 301 -13.11 -8.48 -10.99
CA PRO A 301 -13.24 -7.22 -11.73
C PRO A 301 -12.07 -6.29 -11.40
N LEU A 302 -11.54 -5.62 -12.40
CA LEU A 302 -10.52 -4.59 -12.24
C LEU A 302 -11.09 -3.17 -12.37
N SER A 303 -12.34 -3.06 -12.87
CA SER A 303 -13.05 -1.79 -13.04
C SER A 303 -14.54 -1.94 -12.74
N GLY A 304 -15.25 -0.82 -12.58
CA GLY A 304 -16.70 -0.81 -12.50
C GLY A 304 -17.38 -1.29 -13.79
N LEU A 305 -16.72 -1.16 -14.93
CA LEU A 305 -17.23 -1.70 -16.20
C LEU A 305 -17.18 -3.23 -16.21
N ASP A 306 -16.10 -3.83 -15.69
CA ASP A 306 -16.00 -5.29 -15.58
C ASP A 306 -17.10 -5.86 -14.67
N GLU A 307 -17.50 -5.14 -13.62
CA GLU A 307 -18.64 -5.52 -12.78
C GLU A 307 -19.95 -5.50 -13.59
N MET A 308 -20.17 -4.45 -14.40
CA MET A 308 -21.34 -4.37 -15.29
C MET A 308 -21.40 -5.54 -16.28
N ASP A 309 -20.24 -5.96 -16.80
CA ASP A 309 -20.17 -7.12 -17.70
C ASP A 309 -20.62 -8.42 -17.02
N THR A 310 -20.44 -8.57 -15.71
CA THR A 310 -20.97 -9.72 -14.95
C THR A 310 -22.51 -9.75 -14.95
N VAL A 311 -23.15 -8.59 -14.88
CA VAL A 311 -24.61 -8.44 -14.97
C VAL A 311 -25.10 -8.85 -16.37
N LEU A 312 -24.45 -8.36 -17.43
CA LEU A 312 -24.77 -8.72 -18.80
C LEU A 312 -24.66 -10.23 -19.03
N ALA A 313 -23.60 -10.84 -18.51
CA ALA A 313 -23.40 -12.28 -18.58
C ALA A 313 -24.50 -13.07 -17.83
N ALA A 314 -24.95 -12.56 -16.67
CA ALA A 314 -26.06 -13.16 -15.93
C ALA A 314 -27.39 -13.10 -16.71
N GLN A 315 -27.70 -11.97 -17.34
CA GLN A 315 -28.88 -11.80 -18.22
C GLN A 315 -28.85 -12.77 -19.40
N GLN A 316 -27.72 -12.90 -20.08
CA GLN A 316 -27.58 -13.80 -21.24
C GLN A 316 -27.81 -15.26 -20.84
N ARG A 317 -27.28 -15.71 -19.69
CA ARG A 317 -27.50 -17.07 -19.18
C ARG A 317 -28.97 -17.39 -18.96
N LEU A 318 -29.75 -16.44 -18.47
CA LEU A 318 -31.20 -16.62 -18.29
C LEU A 318 -31.95 -16.72 -19.63
N THR A 319 -31.58 -15.87 -20.59
CA THR A 319 -32.20 -15.88 -21.93
C THR A 319 -31.98 -17.23 -22.64
N VAL A 320 -30.79 -17.80 -22.51
CA VAL A 320 -30.49 -19.15 -23.08
C VAL A 320 -31.27 -20.25 -22.38
N ARG A 321 -31.47 -20.17 -21.05
CA ARG A 321 -32.24 -21.16 -20.29
C ARG A 321 -33.76 -21.07 -20.53
N SER A 322 -34.28 -19.90 -20.86
CA SER A 322 -35.72 -19.67 -21.12
C SER A 322 -36.13 -19.88 -22.58
N GLY A 323 -35.15 -19.95 -23.50
CA GLY A 323 -35.39 -20.17 -24.93
C GLY A 323 -35.20 -21.62 -25.38
N ALA A 324 -34.98 -22.57 -24.45
CA ALA A 324 -35.00 -23.99 -24.63
C ALA A 324 -36.24 -24.59 -23.96
#